data_2a8004cc6c3a55dcaa7b600928e3bccc
#
_entry.id   2a8004cc6c3a55dcaa7b600928e3bccc
#
_cell.length_a   1.000
_cell.length_b   1.000
_cell.length_c   1.000
_cell.angle_alpha   90.00
_cell.angle_beta   90.00
_cell.angle_gamma   90.00
#
_symmetry.space_group_name_H-M   'P 1'
#
loop_
_entity.id
_entity.type
_entity.pdbx_description
1 polymer ?
#
loop_
_entity_poly.entity_id
_entity_poly.type
_entity_poly.pdbx_seq_one_letter_code
_entity_poly.pdbx_strand_id
1 'polypeptide(L)'
;HRPRVEILWDAGADLILFETCPSLEEAKVEAGIAEGMGIPYWISFSCQDGGHTCEGTPIEECMKEFEQREKYPNLQMVGVNCTHPQYITELIRRMKSITSLPVAVYPNSGEIYDPVTKTWHGDFVSGRYEQWALEWMEAGASAVGGCCRTVAKHIEEVSHAREKFLNR
;
A
#
# COMPACT_ATOMS: atom_id res chain seq x y z
N HIS A 1 5.42 -18.33 3.84
CA HIS A 1 4.22 -17.57 4.17
C HIS A 1 3.07 -18.45 4.70
N ARG A 2 2.73 -19.59 4.04
CA ARG A 2 1.56 -20.42 4.38
C ARG A 2 1.36 -20.71 5.88
N PRO A 3 2.32 -21.24 6.66
CA PRO A 3 2.08 -21.53 8.08
C PRO A 3 1.70 -20.29 8.91
N ARG A 4 2.22 -19.11 8.56
CA ARG A 4 1.87 -17.86 9.24
C ARG A 4 0.44 -17.43 8.92
N VAL A 5 0.03 -17.57 7.66
CA VAL A 5 -1.33 -17.25 7.22
C VAL A 5 -2.34 -18.15 7.93
N GLU A 6 -2.07 -19.45 7.99
CA GLU A 6 -2.91 -20.45 8.69
C GLU A 6 -3.06 -20.08 10.19
N ILE A 7 -1.95 -19.79 10.88
CA ILE A 7 -2.00 -19.40 12.30
C ILE A 7 -2.80 -18.12 12.51
N LEU A 8 -2.61 -17.10 11.69
CA LEU A 8 -3.35 -15.83 11.82
C LEU A 8 -4.85 -16.02 11.56
N TRP A 9 -5.18 -16.78 10.54
CA TRP A 9 -6.57 -17.08 10.20
C TRP A 9 -7.27 -17.90 11.29
N ASP A 10 -6.63 -18.95 11.79
CA ASP A 10 -7.15 -19.79 12.88
C ASP A 10 -7.29 -19.00 14.20
N ALA A 11 -6.48 -17.96 14.40
CA ALA A 11 -6.59 -17.07 15.54
C ALA A 11 -7.74 -16.05 15.43
N GLY A 12 -8.48 -16.03 14.31
CA GLY A 12 -9.67 -15.21 14.11
C GLY A 12 -9.43 -13.89 13.40
N ALA A 13 -8.40 -13.79 12.55
CA ALA A 13 -8.24 -12.63 11.68
C ALA A 13 -9.40 -12.56 10.66
N ASP A 14 -9.97 -11.36 10.46
CA ASP A 14 -11.05 -11.13 9.50
C ASP A 14 -10.53 -10.98 8.07
N LEU A 15 -9.25 -10.63 7.91
CA LEU A 15 -8.60 -10.38 6.63
C LEU A 15 -7.09 -10.52 6.77
N ILE A 16 -6.42 -11.05 5.76
CA ILE A 16 -4.96 -11.14 5.71
C ILE A 16 -4.39 -10.03 4.84
N LEU A 17 -3.41 -9.31 5.37
CA LEU A 17 -2.64 -8.33 4.64
C LEU A 17 -1.25 -8.89 4.31
N PHE A 18 -0.95 -8.96 3.02
CA PHE A 18 0.41 -9.16 2.52
C PHE A 18 1.00 -7.79 2.20
N GLU A 19 1.90 -7.32 3.05
CA GLU A 19 2.42 -5.96 2.93
C GLU A 19 3.90 -5.89 2.61
N THR A 20 4.29 -4.80 1.97
CA THR A 20 5.69 -4.52 1.61
C THR A 20 6.24 -5.52 0.60
N CYS A 21 5.38 -6.04 -0.30
CA CYS A 21 5.80 -6.95 -1.35
C CYS A 21 6.74 -6.23 -2.32
N PRO A 22 8.01 -6.66 -2.46
CA PRO A 22 8.97 -5.98 -3.32
C PRO A 22 8.81 -6.36 -4.79
N SER A 23 8.12 -7.48 -5.08
CA SER A 23 8.00 -8.04 -6.42
C SER A 23 6.62 -8.58 -6.72
N LEU A 24 6.31 -8.65 -8.00
CA LEU A 24 5.08 -9.29 -8.48
C LEU A 24 5.06 -10.79 -8.21
N GLU A 25 6.20 -11.47 -8.32
CA GLU A 25 6.28 -12.92 -8.14
C GLU A 25 5.99 -13.32 -6.69
N GLU A 26 6.50 -12.59 -5.70
CA GLU A 26 6.17 -12.82 -4.30
C GLU A 26 4.67 -12.60 -4.05
N ALA A 27 4.13 -11.48 -4.52
CA ALA A 27 2.71 -11.17 -4.38
C ALA A 27 1.79 -12.24 -4.99
N LYS A 28 2.16 -12.84 -6.13
CA LYS A 28 1.42 -13.96 -6.76
C LYS A 28 1.43 -15.23 -5.89
N VAL A 29 2.57 -15.53 -5.26
CA VAL A 29 2.68 -16.68 -4.33
C VAL A 29 1.80 -16.46 -3.10
N GLU A 30 1.83 -15.27 -2.53
CA GLU A 30 1.02 -14.88 -1.37
C GLU A 30 -0.47 -14.93 -1.69
N ALA A 31 -0.88 -14.35 -2.82
CA ALA A 31 -2.25 -14.44 -3.32
C ALA A 31 -2.69 -15.91 -3.50
N GLY A 32 -1.84 -16.75 -4.11
CA GLY A 32 -2.12 -18.18 -4.29
C GLY A 32 -2.33 -18.95 -2.98
N ILE A 33 -1.70 -18.52 -1.89
CA ILE A 33 -1.94 -19.08 -0.55
C ILE A 33 -3.34 -18.72 -0.06
N ALA A 34 -3.71 -17.44 -0.11
CA ALA A 34 -5.01 -16.97 0.36
C ALA A 34 -6.17 -17.51 -0.49
N GLU A 35 -6.02 -17.52 -1.82
CA GLU A 35 -7.01 -18.10 -2.73
C GLU A 35 -7.19 -19.62 -2.50
N GLY A 36 -6.09 -20.35 -2.28
CA GLY A 36 -6.15 -21.76 -1.94
C GLY A 36 -6.81 -22.09 -0.61
N MET A 37 -6.91 -21.10 0.29
CA MET A 37 -7.63 -21.18 1.56
C MET A 37 -9.05 -20.59 1.49
N GLY A 38 -9.39 -19.88 0.42
CA GLY A 38 -10.67 -19.20 0.25
C GLY A 38 -10.90 -18.04 1.23
N ILE A 39 -9.84 -17.33 1.63
CA ILE A 39 -9.89 -16.28 2.65
C ILE A 39 -9.70 -14.89 2.04
N PRO A 40 -10.36 -13.84 2.57
CA PRO A 40 -10.19 -12.48 2.09
C PRO A 40 -8.80 -11.94 2.41
N TYR A 41 -8.24 -11.20 1.47
CA TYR A 41 -6.91 -10.60 1.63
C TYR A 41 -6.77 -9.32 0.81
N TRP A 42 -5.71 -8.57 1.10
CA TRP A 42 -5.20 -7.51 0.25
C TRP A 42 -3.69 -7.62 0.10
N ILE A 43 -3.15 -6.97 -0.96
CA ILE A 43 -1.72 -6.96 -1.26
C ILE A 43 -1.25 -5.52 -1.34
N SER A 44 -0.12 -5.23 -0.71
CA SER A 44 0.51 -3.91 -0.76
C SER A 44 1.96 -4.02 -1.18
N PHE A 45 2.33 -3.29 -2.23
CA PHE A 45 3.67 -3.26 -2.79
C PHE A 45 4.56 -2.21 -2.13
N SER A 46 5.86 -2.47 -2.07
CA SER A 46 6.87 -1.44 -1.84
C SER A 46 7.47 -1.01 -3.18
N CYS A 47 7.64 0.31 -3.38
CA CYS A 47 8.08 0.89 -4.64
C CYS A 47 9.35 1.73 -4.47
N GLN A 48 10.26 1.65 -5.45
CA GLN A 48 11.51 2.41 -5.48
C GLN A 48 11.34 3.82 -6.06
N ASP A 49 10.29 4.02 -6.86
CA ASP A 49 9.97 5.28 -7.53
C ASP A 49 8.45 5.41 -7.79
N GLY A 50 8.04 6.39 -8.59
CA GLY A 50 6.64 6.64 -8.95
C GLY A 50 6.04 5.68 -9.96
N GLY A 51 6.71 4.58 -10.33
CA GLY A 51 6.23 3.66 -11.35
C GLY A 51 6.59 2.19 -11.16
N HIS A 52 7.56 1.86 -10.29
CA HIS A 52 8.12 0.52 -10.20
C HIS A 52 8.16 0.01 -8.77
N THR A 53 7.90 -1.30 -8.60
CA THR A 53 8.16 -2.00 -7.34
C THR A 53 9.66 -1.95 -7.00
N CYS A 54 10.03 -2.33 -5.77
CA CYS A 54 11.45 -2.35 -5.36
C CYS A 54 12.32 -3.26 -6.23
N GLU A 55 11.76 -4.30 -6.84
CA GLU A 55 12.48 -5.17 -7.79
C GLU A 55 12.39 -4.70 -9.26
N GLY A 56 11.75 -3.56 -9.53
CA GLY A 56 11.73 -2.93 -10.85
C GLY A 56 10.57 -3.32 -11.75
N THR A 57 9.57 -4.07 -11.26
CA THR A 57 8.35 -4.37 -12.05
C THR A 57 7.48 -3.12 -12.14
N PRO A 58 7.02 -2.72 -13.35
CA PRO A 58 6.05 -1.65 -13.50
C PRO A 58 4.78 -1.91 -12.68
N ILE A 59 4.30 -0.91 -11.96
CA ILE A 59 3.11 -1.08 -11.08
C ILE A 59 1.85 -1.42 -11.90
N GLU A 60 1.77 -0.97 -13.13
CA GLU A 60 0.69 -1.31 -14.06
C GLU A 60 0.65 -2.80 -14.40
N GLU A 61 1.80 -3.47 -14.47
CA GLU A 61 1.86 -4.93 -14.68
C GLU A 61 1.33 -5.66 -13.47
N CYS A 62 1.68 -5.21 -12.26
CA CYS A 62 1.11 -5.74 -11.03
C CYS A 62 -0.43 -5.59 -11.01
N MET A 63 -0.94 -4.43 -11.41
CA MET A 63 -2.38 -4.20 -11.46
C MET A 63 -3.08 -5.05 -12.51
N LYS A 64 -2.49 -5.22 -13.71
CA LYS A 64 -3.05 -6.11 -14.75
C LYS A 64 -3.16 -7.55 -14.29
N GLU A 65 -2.19 -8.03 -13.52
CA GLU A 65 -2.26 -9.37 -12.93
C GLU A 65 -3.43 -9.48 -11.96
N PHE A 66 -3.55 -8.57 -11.01
CA PHE A 66 -4.55 -8.64 -9.95
C PHE A 66 -5.95 -8.16 -10.35
N GLU A 67 -6.12 -7.54 -11.52
CA GLU A 67 -7.44 -7.24 -12.08
C GLU A 67 -8.14 -8.49 -12.66
N GLN A 68 -7.46 -9.62 -12.78
CA GLN A 68 -8.04 -10.90 -13.19
C GLN A 68 -8.94 -11.47 -12.08
N ARG A 69 -10.14 -10.90 -11.90
CA ARG A 69 -11.07 -11.20 -10.79
C ARG A 69 -11.51 -12.67 -10.72
N GLU A 70 -11.54 -13.37 -11.83
CA GLU A 70 -11.82 -14.81 -11.86
C GLU A 70 -10.70 -15.64 -11.21
N LYS A 71 -9.45 -15.16 -11.31
CA LYS A 71 -8.27 -15.79 -10.72
C LYS A 71 -8.09 -15.40 -9.24
N TYR A 72 -8.51 -14.19 -8.87
CA TYR A 72 -8.34 -13.61 -7.54
C TYR A 72 -9.67 -13.14 -6.93
N PRO A 73 -10.67 -14.04 -6.77
CA PRO A 73 -12.00 -13.66 -6.28
C PRO A 73 -12.00 -13.15 -4.82
N ASN A 74 -11.04 -13.58 -4.00
CA ASN A 74 -10.95 -13.21 -2.59
C ASN A 74 -10.11 -11.95 -2.33
N LEU A 75 -9.45 -11.40 -3.36
CA LEU A 75 -8.69 -10.15 -3.24
C LEU A 75 -9.63 -8.95 -3.07
N GLN A 76 -9.50 -8.24 -1.96
CA GLN A 76 -10.39 -7.13 -1.58
C GLN A 76 -9.81 -5.77 -1.96
N MET A 77 -8.50 -5.61 -1.95
CA MET A 77 -7.82 -4.33 -2.11
C MET A 77 -6.39 -4.55 -2.59
N VAL A 78 -5.84 -3.57 -3.30
CA VAL A 78 -4.41 -3.47 -3.62
C VAL A 78 -3.84 -2.18 -3.05
N GLY A 79 -2.54 -2.10 -2.86
CA GLY A 79 -1.97 -0.91 -2.25
C GLY A 79 -0.48 -0.72 -2.46
N VAL A 80 0.00 0.39 -1.87
CA VAL A 80 1.43 0.71 -1.78
C VAL A 80 1.75 1.19 -0.37
N ASN A 81 2.79 0.63 0.22
CA ASN A 81 3.29 1.05 1.52
C ASN A 81 4.81 1.11 1.56
N CYS A 82 5.37 1.58 2.67
CA CYS A 82 6.82 1.64 2.87
C CYS A 82 7.58 2.33 1.73
N THR A 83 6.93 3.26 1.06
CA THR A 83 7.38 3.99 -0.11
C THR A 83 7.48 5.48 0.25
N HIS A 84 8.36 6.22 -0.39
CA HIS A 84 8.50 7.66 -0.12
C HIS A 84 7.23 8.43 -0.55
N PRO A 85 6.69 9.36 0.27
CA PRO A 85 5.42 10.05 0.01
C PRO A 85 5.34 10.77 -1.33
N GLN A 86 6.45 11.31 -1.84
CA GLN A 86 6.50 12.02 -3.11
C GLN A 86 6.06 11.18 -4.33
N TYR A 87 6.13 9.85 -4.23
CA TYR A 87 5.80 8.95 -5.33
C TYR A 87 4.32 8.49 -5.32
N ILE A 88 3.65 8.65 -4.19
CA ILE A 88 2.34 8.03 -3.95
C ILE A 88 1.26 8.53 -4.91
N THR A 89 1.17 9.83 -5.15
CA THR A 89 0.14 10.40 -6.05
C THR A 89 0.25 9.83 -7.46
N GLU A 90 1.46 9.70 -7.99
CA GLU A 90 1.69 9.11 -9.31
C GLU A 90 1.37 7.61 -9.33
N LEU A 91 1.80 6.86 -8.30
CA LEU A 91 1.49 5.44 -8.16
C LEU A 91 -0.02 5.19 -8.12
N ILE A 92 -0.78 5.99 -7.35
CA ILE A 92 -2.25 5.87 -7.31
C ILE A 92 -2.85 6.05 -8.71
N ARG A 93 -2.45 7.11 -9.44
CA ARG A 93 -2.97 7.38 -10.79
C ARG A 93 -2.69 6.24 -11.74
N ARG A 94 -1.46 5.68 -11.72
CA ARG A 94 -1.08 4.52 -12.54
C ARG A 94 -1.89 3.29 -12.17
N MET A 95 -2.03 2.98 -10.90
CA MET A 95 -2.85 1.86 -10.42
C MET A 95 -4.31 2.03 -10.86
N LYS A 96 -4.91 3.20 -10.60
CA LYS A 96 -6.32 3.47 -10.92
C LYS A 96 -6.60 3.53 -12.43
N SER A 97 -5.60 3.71 -13.28
CA SER A 97 -5.76 3.60 -14.73
C SER A 97 -5.98 2.16 -15.21
N ILE A 98 -5.67 1.16 -14.38
CA ILE A 98 -5.72 -0.27 -14.71
C ILE A 98 -6.76 -0.99 -13.85
N THR A 99 -6.78 -0.75 -12.53
CA THR A 99 -7.63 -1.55 -11.62
C THR A 99 -8.88 -0.81 -11.16
N SER A 100 -9.97 -1.56 -11.05
CA SER A 100 -11.21 -1.15 -10.40
C SER A 100 -11.19 -1.37 -8.88
N LEU A 101 -10.22 -2.16 -8.37
CA LEU A 101 -10.08 -2.45 -6.94
C LEU A 101 -9.89 -1.17 -6.11
N PRO A 102 -10.32 -1.17 -4.85
CA PRO A 102 -9.93 -0.15 -3.89
C PRO A 102 -8.40 -0.10 -3.76
N VAL A 103 -7.83 1.11 -3.63
CA VAL A 103 -6.39 1.33 -3.47
C VAL A 103 -6.10 1.87 -2.08
N ALA A 104 -5.23 1.17 -1.34
CA ALA A 104 -4.71 1.63 -0.05
C ALA A 104 -3.31 2.22 -0.19
N VAL A 105 -3.03 3.32 0.52
CA VAL A 105 -1.68 3.88 0.59
C VAL A 105 -1.30 4.23 2.02
N TYR A 106 -0.13 3.77 2.46
CA TYR A 106 0.43 4.06 3.78
C TYR A 106 1.97 4.16 3.70
N PRO A 107 2.43 5.32 3.19
CA PRO A 107 3.86 5.56 2.95
C PRO A 107 4.64 5.84 4.23
N ASN A 108 5.96 6.00 4.08
CA ASN A 108 6.85 6.46 5.13
C ASN A 108 6.62 7.95 5.47
N SER A 109 7.28 8.44 6.52
CA SER A 109 7.22 9.86 6.94
C SER A 109 7.86 10.84 5.95
N GLY A 110 8.64 10.36 4.99
CA GLY A 110 9.43 11.16 4.05
C GLY A 110 10.93 11.17 4.34
N GLU A 111 11.36 10.58 5.45
CA GLU A 111 12.79 10.33 5.73
C GLU A 111 13.31 9.19 4.82
N ILE A 112 14.62 9.24 4.52
CA ILE A 112 15.30 8.25 3.68
C ILE A 112 16.03 7.26 4.58
N TYR A 113 15.79 5.98 4.36
CA TYR A 113 16.51 4.91 5.05
C TYR A 113 17.86 4.62 4.38
N ASP A 114 18.94 4.66 5.16
CA ASP A 114 20.27 4.19 4.73
C ASP A 114 20.48 2.73 5.16
N PRO A 115 20.52 1.78 4.22
CA PRO A 115 20.68 0.36 4.55
C PRO A 115 22.08 0.00 5.05
N VAL A 116 23.08 0.84 4.81
CA VAL A 116 24.46 0.61 5.26
C VAL A 116 24.60 0.95 6.74
N THR A 117 24.19 2.16 7.11
CA THR A 117 24.27 2.63 8.51
C THR A 117 23.07 2.17 9.34
N LYS A 118 22.01 1.64 8.69
CA LYS A 118 20.73 1.26 9.29
C LYS A 118 20.07 2.42 10.05
N THR A 119 20.22 3.62 9.51
CA THR A 119 19.68 4.86 10.09
C THR A 119 18.77 5.57 9.09
N TRP A 120 17.89 6.42 9.61
CA TRP A 120 17.04 7.28 8.82
C TRP A 120 17.62 8.69 8.77
N HIS A 121 17.59 9.32 7.60
CA HIS A 121 18.14 10.65 7.34
C HIS A 121 17.10 11.53 6.66
N GLY A 122 17.28 12.84 6.80
CA GLY A 122 16.39 13.84 6.23
C GLY A 122 15.44 14.44 7.26
N ASP A 123 14.75 15.47 6.85
CA ASP A 123 13.83 16.17 7.72
C ASP A 123 12.47 15.45 7.73
N PHE A 124 12.02 15.20 8.93
CA PHE A 124 10.63 14.90 9.18
C PHE A 124 9.77 16.04 8.63
N VAL A 125 9.02 15.78 7.56
CA VAL A 125 8.20 16.82 6.93
C VAL A 125 6.90 16.97 7.72
N SER A 126 7.00 17.61 8.90
CA SER A 126 5.82 17.93 9.70
C SER A 126 4.97 18.99 9.00
N GLY A 127 3.63 18.77 8.98
CA GLY A 127 2.67 19.72 8.40
C GLY A 127 2.40 19.53 6.90
N ARG A 128 3.06 18.59 6.22
CA ARG A 128 2.77 18.24 4.81
C ARG A 128 1.90 17.01 4.64
N TYR A 129 1.76 16.20 5.68
CA TYR A 129 1.09 14.92 5.57
C TYR A 129 -0.43 15.09 5.32
N GLU A 130 -1.03 16.13 5.89
CA GLU A 130 -2.43 16.49 5.61
C GLU A 130 -2.63 16.84 4.12
N GLN A 131 -1.76 17.67 3.56
CA GLN A 131 -1.84 18.03 2.15
C GLN A 131 -1.66 16.80 1.25
N TRP A 132 -0.65 15.98 1.52
CA TRP A 132 -0.43 14.73 0.78
C TRP A 132 -1.61 13.77 0.89
N ALA A 133 -2.14 13.58 2.09
CA ALA A 133 -3.29 12.70 2.29
C ALA A 133 -4.50 13.16 1.47
N LEU A 134 -4.74 14.47 1.40
CA LEU A 134 -5.79 15.04 0.56
C LEU A 134 -5.54 14.79 -0.93
N GLU A 135 -4.32 15.02 -1.41
CA GLU A 135 -3.91 14.75 -2.79
C GLU A 135 -4.05 13.24 -3.14
N TRP A 136 -3.75 12.34 -2.21
CA TRP A 136 -3.91 10.89 -2.41
C TRP A 136 -5.38 10.48 -2.51
N MET A 137 -6.24 11.04 -1.66
CA MET A 137 -7.70 10.82 -1.74
C MET A 137 -8.27 11.35 -3.06
N GLU A 138 -7.84 12.54 -3.50
CA GLU A 138 -8.23 13.14 -4.79
C GLU A 138 -7.73 12.32 -5.99
N ALA A 139 -6.55 11.69 -5.87
CA ALA A 139 -6.02 10.79 -6.88
C ALA A 139 -6.74 9.43 -6.95
N GLY A 140 -7.60 9.11 -5.96
CA GLY A 140 -8.42 7.91 -5.95
C GLY A 140 -8.04 6.87 -4.89
N ALA A 141 -7.25 7.21 -3.87
CA ALA A 141 -7.01 6.32 -2.75
C ALA A 141 -8.30 6.09 -1.96
N SER A 142 -8.61 4.83 -1.67
CA SER A 142 -9.77 4.40 -0.86
C SER A 142 -9.43 4.29 0.62
N ALA A 143 -8.16 4.07 0.94
CA ALA A 143 -7.64 4.05 2.31
C ALA A 143 -6.29 4.75 2.36
N VAL A 144 -6.07 5.55 3.41
CA VAL A 144 -4.83 6.31 3.63
C VAL A 144 -4.36 6.09 5.06
N GLY A 145 -3.08 5.82 5.21
CA GLY A 145 -2.45 5.61 6.52
C GLY A 145 -0.98 6.02 6.51
N GLY A 146 -0.19 5.40 7.36
CA GLY A 146 1.24 5.64 7.45
C GLY A 146 2.02 4.37 7.80
N CYS A 147 3.29 4.29 7.41
CA CYS A 147 4.21 3.20 7.64
C CYS A 147 5.42 3.67 8.45
N CYS A 148 6.63 3.32 8.04
CA CYS A 148 7.86 3.61 8.78
C CYS A 148 7.99 5.10 9.15
N ARG A 149 8.36 5.36 10.39
CA ARG A 149 8.58 6.69 10.97
C ARG A 149 7.33 7.57 11.08
N THR A 150 6.15 7.10 10.67
CA THR A 150 4.91 7.83 10.94
C THR A 150 4.48 7.63 12.40
N VAL A 151 3.87 8.64 12.98
CA VAL A 151 3.40 8.69 14.37
C VAL A 151 1.96 9.18 14.42
N ALA A 152 1.33 9.14 15.61
CA ALA A 152 -0.07 9.52 15.79
C ALA A 152 -0.44 10.88 15.17
N LYS A 153 0.47 11.85 15.21
CA LYS A 153 0.26 13.17 14.59
C LYS A 153 0.00 13.10 13.07
N HIS A 154 0.69 12.20 12.36
CA HIS A 154 0.44 12.03 10.92
C HIS A 154 -0.96 11.45 10.67
N ILE A 155 -1.44 10.55 11.53
CA ILE A 155 -2.78 9.97 11.40
C ILE A 155 -3.86 11.02 11.75
N GLU A 156 -3.58 11.94 12.67
CA GLU A 156 -4.43 13.11 12.92
C GLU A 156 -4.52 14.00 11.67
N GLU A 157 -3.39 14.27 11.00
CA GLU A 157 -3.34 15.01 9.74
C GLU A 157 -4.12 14.30 8.63
N VAL A 158 -4.05 12.96 8.53
CA VAL A 158 -4.88 12.16 7.61
C VAL A 158 -6.37 12.30 7.93
N SER A 159 -6.74 12.29 9.20
CA SER A 159 -8.13 12.48 9.63
C SER A 159 -8.67 13.87 9.22
N HIS A 160 -7.88 14.91 9.41
CA HIS A 160 -8.25 16.27 8.97
C HIS A 160 -8.38 16.35 7.44
N ALA A 161 -7.47 15.72 6.69
CA ALA A 161 -7.56 15.64 5.24
C ALA A 161 -8.86 14.94 4.79
N ARG A 162 -9.23 13.83 5.45
CA ARG A 162 -10.48 13.10 5.19
C ARG A 162 -11.71 13.97 5.42
N GLU A 163 -11.77 14.71 6.52
CA GLU A 163 -12.87 15.64 6.80
C GLU A 163 -13.00 16.69 5.68
N LYS A 164 -11.88 17.28 5.26
CA LYS A 164 -11.85 18.25 4.15
C LYS A 164 -12.30 17.62 2.82
N PHE A 165 -11.90 16.38 2.56
CA PHE A 165 -12.27 15.66 1.35
C PHE A 165 -13.78 15.35 1.29
N LEU A 166 -14.38 14.95 2.41
CA LEU A 166 -15.80 14.59 2.48
C LEU A 166 -16.75 15.79 2.49
N ASN A 167 -16.26 16.99 2.84
CA ASN A 167 -17.07 18.22 2.93
C ASN A 167 -16.98 19.08 1.65
N ARG A 168 -16.49 18.54 0.55
CA ARG A 168 -16.47 19.18 -0.78
C ARG A 168 -17.65 18.70 -1.60
#